data_4584572279b22072993a83707b9eec4f
#
_entry.id   4584572279b22072993a83707b9eec4f
#
_cell.length_a   1.000
_cell.length_b   1.000
_cell.length_c   1.000
_cell.angle_alpha   90.00
_cell.angle_beta   90.00
_cell.angle_gamma   90.00
#
_symmetry.space_group_name_H-M   'P 1'
#
loop_
_entity.id
_entity.type
_entity.pdbx_description
1 polymer ?
#
loop_
_entity_poly.entity_id
_entity_poly.type
_entity_poly.pdbx_seq_one_letter_code
_entity_poly.pdbx_strand_id
1 'polypeptide(L)'
;MNCLVTGESGFVGRNLFKAFENHEDIQLFAWDRSKDFSSQIIAKEGIIHLAGKAHDVKEVSDSEEYYVVNTELTKIFFDAFLQSSASTFIYFSSVKACADEVSGILQETAVPNPQTHYGKSKLMAEEYILSKKVPQGKRVYILRPCMIHGPGNKGNLNLLFNWVKKGYPWPLGAFDNQRSFCSIENVSFIVNELLTRTDIPSGIYNLADNEPLSTNQLIKLIGQALDRDVKIWRFNQDWVRLLASLGDRFKLPLNSERLHKLTSGYVVSNEKLLSALGKPLPINAQIGMMHTLTNFTD
;
A
#
# COMPACT_ATOMS: atom_id res chain seq x y z
N MET A 1 -21.90 -2.17 -12.82
CA MET A 1 -20.74 -3.03 -13.06
C MET A 1 -20.56 -4.00 -11.90
N ASN A 2 -20.54 -5.30 -12.17
CA ASN A 2 -20.36 -6.34 -11.14
C ASN A 2 -18.89 -6.75 -11.06
N CYS A 3 -18.24 -6.57 -9.90
CA CYS A 3 -16.83 -6.86 -9.73
C CYS A 3 -16.58 -7.97 -8.69
N LEU A 4 -15.77 -8.97 -9.04
CA LEU A 4 -15.30 -9.98 -8.10
C LEU A 4 -14.06 -9.44 -7.37
N VAL A 5 -14.06 -9.55 -6.04
CA VAL A 5 -12.96 -9.07 -5.19
C VAL A 5 -12.37 -10.22 -4.42
N THR A 6 -11.07 -10.44 -4.54
CA THR A 6 -10.33 -11.38 -3.69
C THR A 6 -9.63 -10.62 -2.57
N GLY A 7 -9.52 -11.21 -1.37
CA GLY A 7 -8.89 -10.56 -0.22
C GLY A 7 -9.78 -9.52 0.47
N GLU A 8 -11.10 -9.69 0.38
CA GLU A 8 -12.13 -8.83 0.97
C GLU A 8 -12.00 -8.67 2.50
N SER A 9 -11.53 -9.70 3.19
CA SER A 9 -11.30 -9.69 4.64
C SER A 9 -10.07 -8.88 5.07
N GLY A 10 -9.21 -8.51 4.13
CA GLY A 10 -8.03 -7.68 4.36
C GLY A 10 -8.38 -6.22 4.63
N PHE A 11 -7.38 -5.41 5.01
CA PHE A 11 -7.56 -3.99 5.30
C PHE A 11 -8.13 -3.21 4.10
N VAL A 12 -7.51 -3.34 2.93
CA VAL A 12 -7.97 -2.65 1.70
C VAL A 12 -9.34 -3.18 1.29
N GLY A 13 -9.56 -4.51 1.31
CA GLY A 13 -10.82 -5.12 0.92
C GLY A 13 -12.00 -4.60 1.73
N ARG A 14 -11.93 -4.65 3.06
CA ARG A 14 -13.00 -4.14 3.94
C ARG A 14 -13.34 -2.67 3.68
N ASN A 15 -12.32 -1.84 3.47
CA ASN A 15 -12.55 -0.42 3.19
C ASN A 15 -13.15 -0.19 1.80
N LEU A 16 -12.74 -0.96 0.78
CA LEU A 16 -13.38 -0.90 -0.54
C LEU A 16 -14.84 -1.33 -0.47
N PHE A 17 -15.17 -2.45 0.18
CA PHE A 17 -16.56 -2.86 0.35
C PHE A 17 -17.39 -1.77 1.02
N LYS A 18 -16.87 -1.13 2.07
CA LYS A 18 -17.54 0.00 2.72
C LYS A 18 -17.69 1.21 1.78
N ALA A 19 -16.67 1.55 1.00
CA ALA A 19 -16.71 2.68 0.09
C ALA A 19 -17.71 2.48 -1.08
N PHE A 20 -17.92 1.23 -1.49
CA PHE A 20 -18.82 0.88 -2.60
C PHE A 20 -20.18 0.32 -2.15
N GLU A 21 -20.48 0.30 -0.84
CA GLU A 21 -21.72 -0.28 -0.30
C GLU A 21 -22.99 0.31 -0.92
N ASN A 22 -23.00 1.62 -1.14
CA ASN A 22 -24.14 2.34 -1.73
C ASN A 22 -23.80 2.95 -3.10
N HIS A 23 -22.85 2.36 -3.82
CA HIS A 23 -22.46 2.87 -5.13
C HIS A 23 -23.50 2.45 -6.18
N GLU A 24 -24.07 3.41 -6.92
CA GLU A 24 -25.17 3.16 -7.85
C GLU A 24 -24.79 2.23 -9.01
N ASP A 25 -23.56 2.37 -9.52
CA ASP A 25 -23.11 1.69 -10.76
C ASP A 25 -22.18 0.49 -10.51
N ILE A 26 -21.61 0.33 -9.33
CA ILE A 26 -20.62 -0.71 -9.03
C ILE A 26 -21.06 -1.54 -7.83
N GLN A 27 -21.15 -2.86 -8.04
CA GLN A 27 -21.41 -3.82 -6.98
C GLN A 27 -20.21 -4.76 -6.81
N LEU A 28 -19.70 -4.86 -5.59
CA LEU A 28 -18.58 -5.73 -5.24
C LEU A 28 -19.09 -7.07 -4.68
N PHE A 29 -18.49 -8.16 -5.14
CA PHE A 29 -18.76 -9.52 -4.69
C PHE A 29 -17.48 -10.14 -4.14
N ALA A 30 -17.53 -10.64 -2.91
CA ALA A 30 -16.41 -11.33 -2.31
C ALA A 30 -16.16 -12.69 -2.99
N TRP A 31 -14.89 -13.03 -3.16
CA TRP A 31 -14.51 -14.36 -3.61
C TRP A 31 -14.72 -15.39 -2.49
N ASP A 32 -15.55 -16.38 -2.77
CA ASP A 32 -15.78 -17.51 -1.89
C ASP A 32 -14.80 -18.65 -2.20
N ARG A 33 -13.85 -18.89 -1.30
CA ARG A 33 -12.81 -19.93 -1.45
C ARG A 33 -13.36 -21.35 -1.48
N SER A 34 -14.58 -21.57 -1.02
CA SER A 34 -15.23 -22.90 -1.01
C SER A 34 -15.83 -23.28 -2.36
N LYS A 35 -15.97 -22.30 -3.27
CA LYS A 35 -16.58 -22.49 -4.59
C LYS A 35 -15.54 -22.43 -5.70
N ASP A 36 -15.82 -23.12 -6.79
CA ASP A 36 -15.00 -23.03 -7.99
C ASP A 36 -14.91 -21.57 -8.47
N PHE A 37 -13.68 -21.12 -8.77
CA PHE A 37 -13.43 -19.75 -9.19
C PHE A 37 -14.09 -19.44 -10.54
N SER A 38 -14.03 -20.39 -11.48
CA SER A 38 -14.58 -20.20 -12.83
C SER A 38 -16.08 -19.91 -12.79
N SER A 39 -16.81 -20.53 -11.86
CA SER A 39 -18.24 -20.27 -11.66
C SER A 39 -18.53 -18.87 -11.11
N GLN A 40 -17.64 -18.33 -10.29
CA GLN A 40 -17.82 -17.03 -9.66
C GLN A 40 -17.48 -15.85 -10.58
N ILE A 41 -16.60 -16.07 -11.56
CA ILE A 41 -16.20 -15.04 -12.55
C ILE A 41 -17.24 -14.88 -13.67
N ILE A 42 -18.14 -15.87 -13.85
CA ILE A 42 -19.24 -15.78 -14.82
C ILE A 42 -20.10 -14.55 -14.49
N ALA A 43 -20.43 -13.77 -15.51
CA ALA A 43 -21.20 -12.53 -15.39
C ALA A 43 -20.54 -11.43 -14.52
N LYS A 44 -19.24 -11.50 -14.27
CA LYS A 44 -18.48 -10.39 -13.69
C LYS A 44 -17.84 -9.57 -14.81
N GLU A 45 -17.88 -8.25 -14.61
CA GLU A 45 -17.35 -7.30 -15.58
C GLU A 45 -15.94 -6.83 -15.18
N GLY A 46 -15.60 -6.95 -13.88
CA GLY A 46 -14.30 -6.62 -13.34
C GLY A 46 -13.81 -7.60 -12.26
N ILE A 47 -12.50 -7.66 -12.10
CA ILE A 47 -11.83 -8.40 -11.03
C ILE A 47 -10.88 -7.46 -10.31
N ILE A 48 -11.01 -7.39 -8.98
CA ILE A 48 -10.08 -6.67 -8.10
C ILE A 48 -9.34 -7.70 -7.27
N HIS A 49 -8.07 -7.93 -7.60
CA HIS A 49 -7.25 -8.94 -6.95
C HIS A 49 -6.40 -8.31 -5.83
N LEU A 50 -6.94 -8.37 -4.59
CA LEU A 50 -6.29 -7.88 -3.37
C LEU A 50 -5.67 -9.04 -2.56
N ALA A 51 -6.08 -10.29 -2.83
CA ALA A 51 -5.55 -11.43 -2.07
C ALA A 51 -4.03 -11.48 -2.19
N GLY A 52 -3.39 -11.56 -1.04
CA GLY A 52 -1.94 -11.60 -0.97
C GLY A 52 -1.50 -11.68 0.49
N LYS A 53 -0.36 -12.33 0.70
CA LYS A 53 0.32 -12.31 1.98
C LYS A 53 1.10 -11.00 2.09
N ALA A 54 0.76 -10.18 3.08
CA ALA A 54 1.46 -8.93 3.35
C ALA A 54 2.86 -9.18 3.93
N HIS A 55 3.72 -8.18 3.82
CA HIS A 55 5.05 -8.23 4.42
C HIS A 55 4.97 -8.50 5.93
N ASP A 56 5.53 -9.62 6.36
CA ASP A 56 5.64 -9.96 7.77
C ASP A 56 6.90 -9.33 8.37
N VAL A 57 6.69 -8.34 9.25
CA VAL A 57 7.79 -7.62 9.92
C VAL A 57 8.60 -8.55 10.85
N LYS A 58 8.04 -9.71 11.23
CA LYS A 58 8.66 -10.65 12.18
C LYS A 58 9.42 -11.79 11.49
N GLU A 59 9.39 -11.87 10.14
CA GLU A 59 10.02 -12.95 9.35
C GLU A 59 9.69 -14.38 9.83
N VAL A 60 8.54 -14.56 10.49
CA VAL A 60 8.11 -15.84 11.07
C VAL A 60 7.48 -16.76 10.01
N SER A 61 7.13 -16.19 8.84
CA SER A 61 6.45 -16.92 7.79
C SER A 61 7.41 -17.70 6.92
N ASP A 62 7.03 -18.90 6.52
CA ASP A 62 7.70 -19.66 5.47
C ASP A 62 7.80 -18.80 4.19
N SER A 63 9.01 -18.67 3.66
CA SER A 63 9.26 -17.88 2.46
C SER A 63 8.47 -18.41 1.25
N GLU A 64 8.19 -19.70 1.19
CA GLU A 64 7.44 -20.36 0.13
C GLU A 64 5.99 -19.89 0.07
N GLU A 65 5.38 -19.62 1.23
CA GLU A 65 4.00 -19.14 1.30
C GLU A 65 3.79 -17.80 0.58
N TYR A 66 4.82 -16.93 0.53
CA TYR A 66 4.76 -15.70 -0.27
C TYR A 66 4.57 -15.99 -1.76
N TYR A 67 5.29 -16.97 -2.29
CA TYR A 67 5.22 -17.32 -3.70
C TYR A 67 3.90 -18.01 -4.03
N VAL A 68 3.44 -18.93 -3.18
CA VAL A 68 2.14 -19.60 -3.37
C VAL A 68 1.00 -18.58 -3.39
N VAL A 69 0.95 -17.68 -2.41
CA VAL A 69 -0.18 -16.75 -2.26
C VAL A 69 -0.06 -15.53 -3.19
N ASN A 70 1.12 -14.94 -3.33
CA ASN A 70 1.26 -13.71 -4.12
C ASN A 70 1.50 -13.98 -5.59
N THR A 71 2.12 -15.10 -5.95
CA THR A 71 2.47 -15.40 -7.33
C THR A 71 1.52 -16.42 -7.95
N GLU A 72 1.48 -17.65 -7.40
CA GLU A 72 0.72 -18.73 -8.06
C GLU A 72 -0.79 -18.46 -8.05
N LEU A 73 -1.33 -17.97 -6.95
CA LEU A 73 -2.73 -17.59 -6.90
C LEU A 73 -3.06 -16.46 -7.90
N THR A 74 -2.17 -15.47 -8.04
CA THR A 74 -2.34 -14.40 -9.03
C THR A 74 -2.36 -14.93 -10.45
N LYS A 75 -1.50 -15.90 -10.79
CA LYS A 75 -1.50 -16.57 -12.11
C LYS A 75 -2.84 -17.21 -12.40
N ILE A 76 -3.39 -17.97 -11.45
CA ILE A 76 -4.69 -18.63 -11.58
C ILE A 76 -5.80 -17.61 -11.87
N PHE A 77 -5.87 -16.53 -11.09
CA PHE A 77 -6.89 -15.50 -11.28
C PHE A 77 -6.73 -14.76 -12.60
N PHE A 78 -5.50 -14.48 -12.99
CA PHE A 78 -5.24 -13.77 -14.24
C PHE A 78 -5.54 -14.64 -15.47
N ASP A 79 -5.17 -15.92 -15.46
CA ASP A 79 -5.50 -16.84 -16.56
C ASP A 79 -7.03 -17.02 -16.72
N ALA A 80 -7.74 -17.13 -15.60
CA ALA A 80 -9.21 -17.18 -15.64
C ALA A 80 -9.82 -15.86 -16.15
N PHE A 81 -9.26 -14.70 -15.76
CA PHE A 81 -9.67 -13.41 -16.32
C PHE A 81 -9.48 -13.37 -17.84
N LEU A 82 -8.36 -13.83 -18.36
CA LEU A 82 -8.10 -13.82 -19.81
C LEU A 82 -9.15 -14.62 -20.60
N GLN A 83 -9.69 -15.68 -20.01
CA GLN A 83 -10.70 -16.57 -20.62
C GLN A 83 -12.15 -16.13 -20.34
N SER A 84 -12.38 -15.24 -19.39
CA SER A 84 -13.73 -14.79 -18.99
C SER A 84 -14.26 -13.67 -19.88
N SER A 85 -15.52 -13.27 -19.64
CA SER A 85 -16.12 -12.07 -20.23
C SER A 85 -15.74 -10.77 -19.51
N ALA A 86 -15.06 -10.84 -18.36
CA ALA A 86 -14.63 -9.65 -17.61
C ALA A 86 -13.71 -8.76 -18.47
N SER A 87 -13.98 -7.45 -18.44
CA SER A 87 -13.25 -6.46 -19.22
C SER A 87 -12.09 -5.80 -18.46
N THR A 88 -12.08 -5.86 -17.12
CA THR A 88 -11.12 -5.13 -16.29
C THR A 88 -10.52 -6.03 -15.20
N PHE A 89 -9.18 -6.03 -15.12
CA PHE A 89 -8.42 -6.69 -14.06
C PHE A 89 -7.55 -5.67 -13.34
N ILE A 90 -7.76 -5.52 -12.03
CA ILE A 90 -6.96 -4.64 -11.16
C ILE A 90 -6.19 -5.52 -10.17
N TYR A 91 -4.86 -5.55 -10.30
CA TYR A 91 -3.97 -6.28 -9.42
C TYR A 91 -3.29 -5.35 -8.43
N PHE A 92 -3.44 -5.61 -7.14
CA PHE A 92 -2.72 -4.90 -6.09
C PHE A 92 -1.36 -5.56 -5.83
N SER A 93 -0.34 -5.00 -6.44
CA SER A 93 1.05 -5.29 -6.17
C SER A 93 1.56 -4.47 -4.96
N SER A 94 2.77 -3.96 -5.04
CA SER A 94 3.38 -3.09 -4.03
C SER A 94 4.57 -2.36 -4.65
N VAL A 95 4.90 -1.16 -4.18
CA VAL A 95 6.17 -0.50 -4.49
C VAL A 95 7.38 -1.37 -4.11
N LYS A 96 7.22 -2.29 -3.15
CA LYS A 96 8.24 -3.28 -2.75
C LYS A 96 8.53 -4.32 -3.83
N ALA A 97 7.68 -4.49 -4.84
CA ALA A 97 8.00 -5.27 -6.04
C ALA A 97 9.12 -4.61 -6.86
N CYS A 98 9.29 -3.31 -6.73
CA CYS A 98 10.33 -2.57 -7.43
C CYS A 98 11.60 -2.41 -6.58
N ALA A 99 11.48 -1.91 -5.34
CA ALA A 99 12.63 -1.64 -4.49
C ALA A 99 12.27 -1.72 -2.99
N ASP A 100 13.15 -2.26 -2.17
CA ASP A 100 13.02 -2.24 -0.71
C ASP A 100 13.48 -0.92 -0.11
N GLU A 101 14.44 -0.25 -0.74
CA GLU A 101 14.96 1.08 -0.38
C GLU A 101 15.00 1.95 -1.62
N VAL A 102 14.83 3.26 -1.43
CA VAL A 102 14.77 4.23 -2.54
C VAL A 102 15.73 5.36 -2.28
N SER A 103 16.59 5.62 -3.25
CA SER A 103 17.40 6.83 -3.32
C SER A 103 16.74 7.82 -4.28
N GLY A 104 16.22 8.93 -3.75
CA GLY A 104 15.42 9.87 -4.53
C GLY A 104 13.93 9.50 -4.62
N ILE A 105 13.35 9.59 -5.81
CA ILE A 105 11.91 9.36 -6.05
C ILE A 105 11.74 8.10 -6.90
N LEU A 106 10.97 7.14 -6.41
CA LEU A 106 10.66 5.91 -7.14
C LEU A 106 9.59 6.17 -8.21
N GLN A 107 9.97 5.94 -9.46
CA GLN A 107 9.07 6.00 -10.62
C GLN A 107 8.78 4.60 -11.15
N GLU A 108 7.74 4.44 -11.97
CA GLU A 108 7.39 3.15 -12.59
C GLU A 108 8.43 2.65 -13.58
N THR A 109 9.28 3.53 -14.09
CA THR A 109 10.39 3.23 -15.01
C THR A 109 11.63 2.65 -14.33
N ALA A 110 11.68 2.69 -12.98
CA ALA A 110 12.79 2.11 -12.24
C ALA A 110 12.90 0.60 -12.48
N VAL A 111 14.12 0.12 -12.69
CA VAL A 111 14.38 -1.32 -12.87
C VAL A 111 14.12 -2.03 -11.54
N PRO A 112 13.21 -3.02 -11.51
CA PRO A 112 12.89 -3.73 -10.27
C PRO A 112 14.09 -4.54 -9.74
N ASN A 113 14.38 -4.40 -8.44
CA ASN A 113 15.42 -5.18 -7.74
C ASN A 113 15.02 -5.45 -6.27
N PRO A 114 13.89 -6.14 -6.02
CA PRO A 114 13.47 -6.46 -4.66
C PRO A 114 14.41 -7.48 -4.02
N GLN A 115 14.71 -7.30 -2.74
CA GLN A 115 15.55 -8.22 -1.97
C GLN A 115 14.72 -9.17 -1.11
N THR A 116 13.56 -8.69 -0.61
CA THR A 116 12.66 -9.47 0.25
C THR A 116 11.86 -10.51 -0.54
N HIS A 117 11.51 -11.65 0.10
CA HIS A 117 10.63 -12.66 -0.50
C HIS A 117 9.26 -12.07 -0.87
N TYR A 118 8.73 -11.16 -0.06
CA TYR A 118 7.51 -10.41 -0.37
C TYR A 118 7.63 -9.63 -1.67
N GLY A 119 8.66 -8.78 -1.79
CA GLY A 119 8.89 -7.99 -3.00
C GLY A 119 9.10 -8.87 -4.24
N LYS A 120 9.92 -9.93 -4.12
CA LYS A 120 10.17 -10.90 -5.21
C LYS A 120 8.90 -11.61 -5.65
N SER A 121 8.07 -12.08 -4.72
CA SER A 121 6.81 -12.76 -5.07
C SER A 121 5.81 -11.83 -5.77
N LYS A 122 5.75 -10.55 -5.37
CA LYS A 122 4.93 -9.54 -6.05
C LYS A 122 5.47 -9.24 -7.47
N LEU A 123 6.79 -9.09 -7.61
CA LEU A 123 7.41 -8.88 -8.93
C LEU A 123 7.16 -10.05 -9.87
N MET A 124 7.34 -11.29 -9.44
CA MET A 124 7.06 -12.48 -10.26
C MET A 124 5.60 -12.51 -10.74
N ALA A 125 4.66 -12.07 -9.94
CA ALA A 125 3.26 -11.95 -10.36
C ALA A 125 3.07 -10.85 -11.43
N GLU A 126 3.72 -9.69 -11.27
CA GLU A 126 3.70 -8.62 -12.27
C GLU A 126 4.30 -9.08 -13.60
N GLU A 127 5.46 -9.73 -13.56
CA GLU A 127 6.14 -10.28 -14.75
C GLU A 127 5.27 -11.30 -15.47
N TYR A 128 4.57 -12.16 -14.72
CA TYR A 128 3.62 -13.10 -15.30
C TYR A 128 2.48 -12.38 -16.01
N ILE A 129 1.85 -11.41 -15.37
CA ILE A 129 0.77 -10.61 -15.97
C ILE A 129 1.24 -9.92 -17.26
N LEU A 130 2.43 -9.30 -17.22
CA LEU A 130 2.99 -8.56 -18.35
C LEU A 130 3.46 -9.48 -19.50
N SER A 131 3.78 -10.73 -19.22
CA SER A 131 4.19 -11.72 -20.23
C SER A 131 3.04 -12.20 -21.11
N LYS A 132 1.78 -11.99 -20.68
CA LYS A 132 0.60 -12.52 -21.39
C LYS A 132 0.07 -11.53 -22.40
N LYS A 133 -0.37 -12.06 -23.54
CA LYS A 133 -1.13 -11.27 -24.52
C LYS A 133 -2.55 -11.03 -24.01
N VAL A 134 -2.87 -9.79 -23.71
CA VAL A 134 -4.21 -9.39 -23.27
C VAL A 134 -5.13 -9.25 -24.50
N PRO A 135 -6.30 -9.91 -24.53
CA PRO A 135 -7.26 -9.77 -25.62
C PRO A 135 -7.73 -8.32 -25.80
N GLN A 136 -8.09 -7.97 -27.03
CA GLN A 136 -8.64 -6.64 -27.33
C GLN A 136 -9.93 -6.40 -26.52
N GLY A 137 -10.10 -5.19 -26.01
CA GLY A 137 -11.22 -4.80 -25.17
C GLY A 137 -11.03 -5.11 -23.67
N LYS A 138 -9.99 -5.85 -23.28
CA LYS A 138 -9.66 -6.06 -21.88
C LYS A 138 -8.62 -5.04 -21.40
N ARG A 139 -8.76 -4.60 -20.14
CA ARG A 139 -7.88 -3.64 -19.47
C ARG A 139 -7.24 -4.29 -18.26
N VAL A 140 -5.95 -4.06 -18.08
CA VAL A 140 -5.17 -4.65 -16.99
C VAL A 140 -4.38 -3.55 -16.27
N TYR A 141 -4.60 -3.41 -14.99
CA TYR A 141 -3.95 -2.43 -14.15
C TYR A 141 -3.15 -3.12 -13.03
N ILE A 142 -1.87 -2.86 -12.97
CA ILE A 142 -0.99 -3.30 -11.89
C ILE A 142 -0.75 -2.09 -11.00
N LEU A 143 -1.29 -2.12 -9.80
CA LEU A 143 -1.18 -1.04 -8.84
C LEU A 143 -0.06 -1.33 -7.85
N ARG A 144 0.90 -0.44 -7.73
CA ARG A 144 2.00 -0.50 -6.78
C ARG A 144 1.76 0.52 -5.65
N PRO A 145 0.95 0.21 -4.64
CA PRO A 145 0.77 1.13 -3.53
C PRO A 145 2.03 1.23 -2.66
N CYS A 146 2.29 2.44 -2.17
CA CYS A 146 3.13 2.66 -1.00
C CYS A 146 2.37 2.25 0.28
N MET A 147 2.72 2.80 1.46
CA MET A 147 2.01 2.46 2.68
C MET A 147 0.56 2.99 2.65
N ILE A 148 -0.41 2.09 2.46
CA ILE A 148 -1.84 2.46 2.54
C ILE A 148 -2.22 2.65 4.01
N HIS A 149 -2.97 3.71 4.28
CA HIS A 149 -3.51 4.02 5.61
C HIS A 149 -4.99 4.39 5.54
N GLY A 150 -5.68 4.29 6.67
CA GLY A 150 -7.11 4.56 6.79
C GLY A 150 -7.69 3.95 8.06
N PRO A 151 -9.01 4.04 8.26
CA PRO A 151 -9.71 3.42 9.38
C PRO A 151 -9.42 1.91 9.48
N GLY A 152 -9.07 1.44 10.69
CA GLY A 152 -8.74 0.04 10.94
C GLY A 152 -7.33 -0.40 10.50
N ASN A 153 -6.45 0.55 10.15
CA ASN A 153 -5.05 0.26 9.86
C ASN A 153 -4.35 -0.34 11.10
N LYS A 154 -3.51 -1.37 10.84
CA LYS A 154 -2.67 -2.01 11.86
C LYS A 154 -1.22 -1.98 11.39
N GLY A 155 -0.32 -1.39 12.16
CA GLY A 155 1.08 -1.34 11.77
C GLY A 155 1.92 -0.28 12.49
N ASN A 156 3.00 0.15 11.87
CA ASN A 156 3.98 1.06 12.48
C ASN A 156 3.38 2.43 12.86
N LEU A 157 2.33 2.89 12.17
CA LEU A 157 1.64 4.13 12.51
C LEU A 157 1.03 4.06 13.93
N ASN A 158 0.49 2.89 14.32
CA ASN A 158 -0.04 2.67 15.67
C ASN A 158 1.05 2.74 16.74
N LEU A 159 2.28 2.36 16.43
CA LEU A 159 3.41 2.47 17.37
C LEU A 159 3.74 3.94 17.64
N LEU A 160 3.79 4.76 16.59
CA LEU A 160 4.01 6.21 16.73
C LEU A 160 2.84 6.86 17.48
N PHE A 161 1.60 6.49 17.15
CA PHE A 161 0.41 6.98 17.83
C PHE A 161 0.47 6.68 19.34
N ASN A 162 0.75 5.44 19.71
CA ASN A 162 0.87 5.04 21.10
C ASN A 162 2.04 5.73 21.82
N TRP A 163 3.12 6.03 21.13
CA TRP A 163 4.24 6.80 21.68
C TRP A 163 3.80 8.20 22.09
N VAL A 164 3.13 8.91 21.19
CA VAL A 164 2.60 10.26 21.46
C VAL A 164 1.50 10.23 22.51
N LYS A 165 0.58 9.25 22.46
CA LYS A 165 -0.50 9.05 23.43
C LYS A 165 0.03 8.89 24.86
N LYS A 166 1.20 8.28 25.03
CA LYS A 166 1.89 8.16 26.33
C LYS A 166 2.57 9.45 26.80
N GLY A 167 2.56 10.51 25.99
CA GLY A 167 3.17 11.80 26.32
C GLY A 167 4.70 11.82 26.23
N TYR A 168 5.31 10.82 25.58
CA TYR A 168 6.77 10.80 25.41
C TYR A 168 7.21 11.81 24.36
N PRO A 169 8.30 12.56 24.60
CA PRO A 169 8.90 13.43 23.60
C PRO A 169 9.44 12.62 22.43
N TRP A 170 9.39 13.19 21.23
CA TRP A 170 9.98 12.55 20.05
C TRP A 170 11.48 12.86 19.96
N PRO A 171 12.37 11.88 20.11
CA PRO A 171 13.83 12.15 20.22
C PRO A 171 14.54 12.27 18.87
N LEU A 172 13.89 11.93 17.74
CA LEU A 172 14.51 11.84 16.42
C LEU A 172 14.22 13.06 15.54
N GLY A 173 13.95 14.22 16.14
CA GLY A 173 13.59 15.44 15.42
C GLY A 173 14.68 16.02 14.52
N ALA A 174 15.93 15.60 14.67
CA ALA A 174 17.02 16.01 13.78
C ALA A 174 17.06 15.23 12.45
N PHE A 175 16.30 14.12 12.34
CA PHE A 175 16.21 13.36 11.10
C PHE A 175 15.07 13.90 10.23
N ASP A 176 15.42 14.31 9.00
CA ASP A 176 14.49 14.86 8.02
C ASP A 176 14.29 13.85 6.90
N ASN A 177 13.46 12.85 7.16
CA ASN A 177 13.08 11.86 6.18
C ASN A 177 11.75 12.24 5.50
N GLN A 178 11.53 11.72 4.30
CA GLN A 178 10.29 11.91 3.56
C GLN A 178 9.75 10.53 3.14
N ARG A 179 8.45 10.30 3.35
CA ARG A 179 7.78 9.05 2.98
C ARG A 179 6.46 9.31 2.30
N SER A 180 6.24 8.59 1.22
CA SER A 180 4.94 8.57 0.58
C SER A 180 3.99 7.64 1.32
N PHE A 181 2.76 8.09 1.45
CA PHE A 181 1.61 7.37 1.99
C PHE A 181 0.51 7.37 0.93
N CYS A 182 -0.48 6.52 1.08
CA CYS A 182 -1.65 6.50 0.23
C CYS A 182 -2.90 6.32 1.10
N SER A 183 -3.77 7.30 1.12
CA SER A 183 -5.03 7.19 1.87
C SER A 183 -5.96 6.18 1.21
N ILE A 184 -6.71 5.44 2.02
CA ILE A 184 -7.67 4.47 1.53
C ILE A 184 -8.80 5.12 0.71
N GLU A 185 -9.11 6.38 0.99
CA GLU A 185 -10.08 7.18 0.24
C GLU A 185 -9.56 7.41 -1.20
N ASN A 186 -8.28 7.78 -1.35
CA ASN A 186 -7.65 7.92 -2.67
C ASN A 186 -7.56 6.57 -3.39
N VAL A 187 -7.28 5.46 -2.69
CA VAL A 187 -7.32 4.12 -3.28
C VAL A 187 -8.71 3.80 -3.81
N SER A 188 -9.77 4.07 -3.03
CA SER A 188 -11.16 3.83 -3.45
C SER A 188 -11.54 4.66 -4.67
N PHE A 189 -11.14 5.93 -4.69
CA PHE A 189 -11.34 6.81 -5.83
C PHE A 189 -10.62 6.28 -7.08
N ILE A 190 -9.35 5.88 -6.97
CA ILE A 190 -8.57 5.34 -8.10
C ILE A 190 -9.21 4.06 -8.63
N VAL A 191 -9.64 3.15 -7.75
CA VAL A 191 -10.34 1.91 -8.16
C VAL A 191 -11.61 2.24 -8.92
N ASN A 192 -12.41 3.21 -8.44
CA ASN A 192 -13.61 3.67 -9.14
C ASN A 192 -13.29 4.16 -10.56
N GLU A 193 -12.29 5.03 -10.71
CA GLU A 193 -11.89 5.56 -12.02
C GLU A 193 -11.45 4.46 -12.99
N LEU A 194 -10.65 3.50 -12.51
CA LEU A 194 -10.17 2.39 -13.33
C LEU A 194 -11.27 1.41 -13.75
N LEU A 195 -12.31 1.28 -12.95
CA LEU A 195 -13.47 0.44 -13.28
C LEU A 195 -14.39 1.13 -14.30
N THR A 196 -14.70 2.40 -14.10
CA THR A 196 -15.72 3.14 -14.87
C THR A 196 -15.21 3.73 -16.18
N ARG A 197 -13.93 4.15 -16.21
CA ARG A 197 -13.34 4.80 -17.38
C ARG A 197 -12.64 3.81 -18.29
N THR A 198 -12.82 3.98 -19.60
CA THR A 198 -12.18 3.14 -20.63
C THR A 198 -10.98 3.80 -21.32
N ASP A 199 -10.78 5.07 -21.08
CA ASP A 199 -9.71 5.90 -21.67
C ASP A 199 -8.39 5.83 -20.89
N ILE A 200 -8.39 5.28 -19.65
CA ILE A 200 -7.17 5.10 -18.87
C ILE A 200 -6.37 3.92 -19.45
N PRO A 201 -5.11 4.12 -19.88
CA PRO A 201 -4.30 3.06 -20.45
C PRO A 201 -3.99 1.92 -19.44
N SER A 202 -4.01 0.68 -19.93
CA SER A 202 -3.49 -0.46 -19.16
C SER A 202 -2.01 -0.28 -18.80
N GLY A 203 -1.59 -0.75 -17.64
CA GLY A 203 -0.19 -0.68 -17.25
C GLY A 203 0.06 -0.68 -15.75
N ILE A 204 1.31 -0.39 -15.38
CA ILE A 204 1.75 -0.27 -13.99
C ILE A 204 1.58 1.17 -13.54
N TYR A 205 1.01 1.36 -12.35
CA TYR A 205 0.82 2.66 -11.70
C TYR A 205 1.24 2.60 -10.23
N ASN A 206 2.10 3.51 -9.83
CA ASN A 206 2.39 3.72 -8.42
C ASN A 206 1.23 4.46 -7.75
N LEU A 207 0.87 4.04 -6.55
CA LEU A 207 -0.16 4.69 -5.74
C LEU A 207 0.48 5.39 -4.54
N ALA A 208 0.39 6.71 -4.54
CA ALA A 208 0.80 7.58 -3.44
C ALA A 208 -0.07 8.83 -3.41
N ASP A 209 -0.28 9.40 -2.25
CA ASP A 209 -0.81 10.75 -2.11
C ASP A 209 0.21 11.77 -2.67
N ASN A 210 -0.23 12.98 -3.00
CA ASN A 210 0.62 13.92 -3.74
C ASN A 210 1.86 14.35 -2.97
N GLU A 211 1.74 14.50 -1.64
CA GLU A 211 2.83 15.01 -0.81
C GLU A 211 3.37 13.92 0.12
N PRO A 212 4.70 13.68 0.12
CA PRO A 212 5.30 12.84 1.13
C PRO A 212 5.27 13.54 2.50
N LEU A 213 5.18 12.77 3.58
CA LEU A 213 5.22 13.26 4.96
C LEU A 213 6.50 12.81 5.65
N SER A 214 7.09 13.72 6.45
CA SER A 214 8.19 13.34 7.34
C SER A 214 7.65 12.66 8.61
N THR A 215 8.51 11.88 9.28
CA THR A 215 8.15 11.33 10.60
C THR A 215 7.84 12.46 11.60
N ASN A 216 8.55 13.58 11.51
CA ASN A 216 8.28 14.75 12.36
C ASN A 216 6.88 15.35 12.09
N GLN A 217 6.44 15.41 10.83
CA GLN A 217 5.08 15.83 10.49
C GLN A 217 4.03 14.84 11.02
N LEU A 218 4.28 13.53 10.88
CA LEU A 218 3.38 12.51 11.45
C LEU A 218 3.22 12.67 12.96
N ILE A 219 4.32 12.88 13.68
CA ILE A 219 4.30 13.12 15.14
C ILE A 219 3.47 14.35 15.50
N LYS A 220 3.58 15.43 14.72
CA LYS A 220 2.73 16.63 14.92
C LYS A 220 1.26 16.36 14.63
N LEU A 221 0.94 15.66 13.53
CA LEU A 221 -0.44 15.29 13.19
C LEU A 221 -1.05 14.36 14.25
N ILE A 222 -0.27 13.43 14.81
CA ILE A 222 -0.73 12.59 15.92
C ILE A 222 -1.03 13.47 17.16
N GLY A 223 -0.17 14.44 17.47
CA GLY A 223 -0.41 15.39 18.55
C GLY A 223 -1.73 16.14 18.36
N GLN A 224 -1.96 16.66 17.15
CA GLN A 224 -3.20 17.35 16.79
C GLN A 224 -4.43 16.44 16.96
N ALA A 225 -4.37 15.19 16.48
CA ALA A 225 -5.47 14.24 16.63
C ALA A 225 -5.76 13.86 18.09
N LEU A 226 -4.77 13.98 18.97
CA LEU A 226 -4.90 13.72 20.42
C LEU A 226 -5.17 15.00 21.25
N ASP A 227 -5.27 16.16 20.60
CA ASP A 227 -5.35 17.49 21.26
C ASP A 227 -4.20 17.68 22.28
N ARG A 228 -2.96 17.39 21.85
CA ARG A 228 -1.76 17.46 22.70
C ARG A 228 -0.61 18.15 22.00
N ASP A 229 0.11 18.98 22.75
CA ASP A 229 1.41 19.49 22.33
C ASP A 229 2.47 18.40 22.41
N VAL A 230 3.19 18.19 21.30
CA VAL A 230 4.27 17.18 21.23
C VAL A 230 5.63 17.86 21.25
N LYS A 231 6.46 17.48 22.21
CA LYS A 231 7.86 17.93 22.29
C LYS A 231 8.71 17.15 21.30
N ILE A 232 9.30 17.83 20.33
CA ILE A 232 10.22 17.23 19.36
C ILE A 232 11.64 17.69 19.71
N TRP A 233 12.45 16.73 20.19
CA TRP A 233 13.85 16.97 20.52
C TRP A 233 14.73 16.68 19.31
N ARG A 234 15.74 17.55 19.09
CA ARG A 234 16.70 17.46 17.99
C ARG A 234 18.08 17.09 18.51
N PHE A 235 18.26 15.85 18.88
CA PHE A 235 19.58 15.34 19.24
C PHE A 235 20.47 15.24 17.99
N ASN A 236 21.78 15.44 18.17
CA ASN A 236 22.74 15.24 17.09
C ASN A 236 22.62 13.82 16.53
N GLN A 237 22.55 13.70 15.19
CA GLN A 237 22.32 12.44 14.51
C GLN A 237 23.42 11.41 14.78
N ASP A 238 24.69 11.84 14.90
CA ASP A 238 25.83 10.95 15.10
C ASP A 238 25.78 10.31 16.49
N TRP A 239 25.39 11.08 17.51
CA TRP A 239 25.16 10.53 18.85
C TRP A 239 24.02 9.50 18.86
N VAL A 240 22.92 9.78 18.14
CA VAL A 240 21.82 8.83 18.05
C VAL A 240 22.23 7.55 17.32
N ARG A 241 23.01 7.67 16.23
CA ARG A 241 23.56 6.51 15.51
C ARG A 241 24.52 5.70 16.39
N LEU A 242 25.38 6.37 17.16
CA LEU A 242 26.28 5.70 18.10
C LEU A 242 25.48 4.92 19.16
N LEU A 243 24.46 5.53 19.75
CA LEU A 243 23.60 4.85 20.73
C LEU A 243 22.86 3.65 20.11
N ALA A 244 22.39 3.77 18.87
CA ALA A 244 21.76 2.67 18.16
C ALA A 244 22.73 1.51 17.90
N SER A 245 23.99 1.79 17.54
CA SER A 245 25.02 0.77 17.36
C SER A 245 25.41 0.05 18.67
N LEU A 246 25.39 0.77 19.79
CA LEU A 246 25.51 0.15 21.11
C LEU A 246 24.28 -0.73 21.42
N GLY A 247 23.09 -0.29 20.96
CA GLY A 247 21.85 -1.06 21.04
C GLY A 247 21.92 -2.41 20.33
N ASP A 248 22.61 -2.47 19.18
CA ASP A 248 22.84 -3.74 18.45
C ASP A 248 23.63 -4.72 19.32
N ARG A 249 24.67 -4.23 20.00
CA ARG A 249 25.56 -5.06 20.83
C ARG A 249 24.88 -5.55 22.11
N PHE A 250 24.06 -4.71 22.74
CA PHE A 250 23.43 -5.01 24.03
C PHE A 250 21.94 -5.42 23.90
N LYS A 251 21.44 -5.63 22.65
CA LYS A 251 20.03 -5.99 22.36
C LYS A 251 19.02 -5.01 22.97
N LEU A 252 19.32 -3.72 22.93
CA LEU A 252 18.46 -2.68 23.47
C LEU A 252 17.27 -2.39 22.55
N PRO A 253 16.20 -1.74 23.08
CA PRO A 253 15.01 -1.40 22.25
C PRO A 253 15.30 -0.50 21.05
N LEU A 254 16.27 0.42 21.14
CA LEU A 254 16.78 1.21 20.01
C LEU A 254 18.04 0.53 19.47
N ASN A 255 17.97 0.07 18.22
CA ASN A 255 19.09 -0.50 17.47
C ASN A 255 19.19 0.13 16.08
N SER A 256 20.26 -0.15 15.33
CA SER A 256 20.52 0.46 14.02
C SER A 256 19.40 0.14 13.01
N GLU A 257 18.86 -1.07 13.01
CA GLU A 257 17.77 -1.45 12.12
C GLU A 257 16.49 -0.63 12.38
N ARG A 258 16.10 -0.51 13.67
CA ARG A 258 14.91 0.28 14.04
C ARG A 258 15.11 1.76 13.78
N LEU A 259 16.30 2.29 14.06
CA LEU A 259 16.64 3.67 13.74
C LEU A 259 16.52 3.90 12.23
N HIS A 260 17.10 3.02 11.40
CA HIS A 260 17.01 3.10 9.95
C HIS A 260 15.52 3.07 9.49
N LYS A 261 14.72 2.14 9.99
CA LYS A 261 13.28 2.05 9.68
C LYS A 261 12.49 3.32 10.05
N LEU A 262 12.91 4.05 11.09
CA LEU A 262 12.24 5.28 11.53
C LEU A 262 12.72 6.53 10.78
N THR A 263 13.95 6.52 10.28
CA THR A 263 14.63 7.71 9.73
C THR A 263 14.91 7.63 8.23
N SER A 264 14.75 6.46 7.59
CA SER A 264 14.89 6.31 6.14
C SER A 264 13.75 6.98 5.38
N GLY A 265 14.07 7.58 4.24
CA GLY A 265 13.09 8.07 3.28
C GLY A 265 12.55 6.95 2.37
N TYR A 266 11.37 7.17 1.81
CA TYR A 266 10.79 6.34 0.76
C TYR A 266 9.76 7.15 -0.03
N VAL A 267 10.20 7.85 -1.05
CA VAL A 267 9.34 8.74 -1.85
C VAL A 267 8.99 8.06 -3.16
N VAL A 268 7.72 8.12 -3.52
CA VAL A 268 7.14 7.45 -4.69
C VAL A 268 6.44 8.51 -5.54
N SER A 269 6.73 8.55 -6.85
CA SER A 269 6.01 9.39 -7.80
C SER A 269 4.67 8.76 -8.15
N ASN A 270 3.62 9.58 -8.18
CA ASN A 270 2.29 9.25 -8.69
C ASN A 270 1.96 10.01 -9.99
N GLU A 271 2.94 10.67 -10.61
CA GLU A 271 2.75 11.54 -11.77
C GLU A 271 2.12 10.80 -12.96
N LYS A 272 2.56 9.56 -13.21
CA LYS A 272 1.99 8.72 -14.28
C LYS A 272 0.50 8.48 -14.05
N LEU A 273 0.11 8.17 -12.82
CA LEU A 273 -1.28 7.97 -12.44
C LEU A 273 -2.10 9.24 -12.62
N LEU A 274 -1.62 10.38 -12.10
CA LEU A 274 -2.30 11.67 -12.23
C LEU A 274 -2.48 12.08 -13.69
N SER A 275 -1.45 11.88 -14.52
CA SER A 275 -1.52 12.14 -15.96
C SER A 275 -2.58 11.28 -16.64
N ALA A 276 -2.68 9.99 -16.29
CA ALA A 276 -3.67 9.08 -16.83
C ALA A 276 -5.10 9.40 -16.33
N LEU A 277 -5.24 9.83 -15.08
CA LEU A 277 -6.51 10.28 -14.55
C LEU A 277 -6.96 11.64 -15.11
N GLY A 278 -6.04 12.51 -15.49
CA GLY A 278 -6.33 13.87 -15.96
C GLY A 278 -6.96 14.78 -14.90
N LYS A 279 -6.88 14.40 -13.61
CA LYS A 279 -7.43 15.15 -12.48
C LYS A 279 -6.67 14.81 -11.17
N PRO A 280 -6.67 15.72 -10.18
CA PRO A 280 -6.02 15.47 -8.90
C PRO A 280 -6.74 14.40 -8.08
N LEU A 281 -6.01 13.84 -7.10
CA LEU A 281 -6.61 12.99 -6.07
C LEU A 281 -7.50 13.85 -5.15
N PRO A 282 -8.64 13.29 -4.66
CA PRO A 282 -9.62 14.05 -3.88
C PRO A 282 -9.13 14.49 -2.51
N ILE A 283 -8.16 13.75 -1.92
CA ILE A 283 -7.69 14.01 -0.55
C ILE A 283 -6.17 14.19 -0.56
N ASN A 284 -5.68 15.26 0.09
CA ASN A 284 -4.24 15.45 0.30
C ASN A 284 -3.72 14.56 1.45
N ALA A 285 -2.40 14.36 1.50
CA ALA A 285 -1.75 13.46 2.45
C ALA A 285 -2.04 13.82 3.93
N GLN A 286 -2.09 15.11 4.28
CA GLN A 286 -2.33 15.52 5.66
C GLN A 286 -3.78 15.27 6.08
N ILE A 287 -4.76 15.56 5.23
CA ILE A 287 -6.19 15.32 5.50
C ILE A 287 -6.44 13.82 5.63
N GLY A 288 -5.97 13.00 4.68
CA GLY A 288 -6.11 11.55 4.74
C GLY A 288 -5.46 10.96 6.00
N MET A 289 -4.28 11.46 6.37
CA MET A 289 -3.60 11.03 7.59
C MET A 289 -4.41 11.43 8.84
N MET A 290 -4.97 12.64 8.92
CA MET A 290 -5.82 13.04 10.03
C MET A 290 -7.08 12.18 10.15
N HIS A 291 -7.76 11.84 9.03
CA HIS A 291 -8.90 10.91 9.05
C HIS A 291 -8.51 9.54 9.63
N THR A 292 -7.30 9.04 9.31
CA THR A 292 -6.79 7.80 9.87
C THR A 292 -6.54 7.90 11.38
N LEU A 293 -5.89 8.98 11.82
CA LEU A 293 -5.46 9.17 13.21
C LEU A 293 -6.63 9.40 14.15
N THR A 294 -7.66 10.13 13.72
CA THR A 294 -8.88 10.32 14.53
C THR A 294 -9.61 9.00 14.79
N ASN A 295 -9.58 8.06 13.83
CA ASN A 295 -10.13 6.71 14.03
C ASN A 295 -9.29 5.81 14.99
N PHE A 296 -8.11 6.23 15.43
CA PHE A 296 -7.34 5.53 16.47
C PHE A 296 -7.70 6.00 17.87
N THR A 297 -8.44 7.11 18.02
CA THR A 297 -8.91 7.65 19.31
C THR A 297 -10.20 7.00 19.76
N ASP A 298 -10.98 6.48 18.82
CA ASP A 298 -12.24 5.74 19.04
C ASP A 298 -11.93 4.25 19.41
#